data_6aefe222ae1ea15609496dcb191d113b
#
_entry.id   6aefe222ae1ea15609496dcb191d113b
#
_cell.length_a   1.000
_cell.length_b   1.000
_cell.length_c   1.000
_cell.angle_alpha   90.00
_cell.angle_beta   90.00
_cell.angle_gamma   90.00
#
_symmetry.space_group_name_H-M   'P 1'
#
loop_
_entity.id
_entity.type
_entity.pdbx_description
1 polymer ?
#
loop_
_entity_poly.entity_id
_entity_poly.type
_entity_poly.pdbx_seq_one_letter_code
_entity_poly.pdbx_strand_id
1 'polypeptide(L)'
;MRNVKSFHIPHSSLLIQTSMFIEQPAKWLRWLYPKALWRMDPNDRSVYLTFDDGPIPEATPYILDVLAQYGVKATFFMVGDNVRKYPEIYQRVVNEGHRIGNHTHNHIGGFRHTIKEYSYNIEKANAYLHTDLVRPPHGWMRLSQYAWLSRKFRIVMWDLVTRDYSKWMTADDVLDNVKRFARNGSIITFHDSLKSIEKLRTALPASIGWLQQQGYQFKVFE
;
A
#
# COMPACT_ATOMS: atom_id res chain seq x y z
N MET A 1 -45.30 38.83 5.07
CA MET A 1 -44.42 37.75 5.56
C MET A 1 -43.86 37.00 4.36
N ARG A 2 -42.58 37.20 4.03
CA ARG A 2 -41.94 36.53 2.89
C ARG A 2 -41.20 35.31 3.42
N ASN A 3 -41.57 34.11 2.96
CA ASN A 3 -40.90 32.85 3.26
C ASN A 3 -39.55 32.81 2.54
N VAL A 4 -38.46 32.86 3.28
CA VAL A 4 -37.10 32.58 2.78
C VAL A 4 -36.88 31.08 2.86
N LYS A 5 -36.94 30.42 1.72
CA LYS A 5 -36.49 29.00 1.59
C LYS A 5 -34.99 28.96 1.69
N SER A 6 -34.45 28.43 2.78
CA SER A 6 -33.04 28.12 2.92
C SER A 6 -32.68 26.96 1.97
N PHE A 7 -31.86 27.22 0.96
CA PHE A 7 -31.24 26.18 0.15
C PHE A 7 -30.15 25.50 0.97
N HIS A 8 -30.42 24.28 1.42
CA HIS A 8 -29.40 23.39 1.96
C HIS A 8 -28.62 22.80 0.78
N ILE A 9 -27.39 23.30 0.56
CA ILE A 9 -26.43 22.67 -0.34
C ILE A 9 -25.79 21.53 0.46
N PRO A 10 -25.90 20.26 0.04
CA PRO A 10 -25.26 19.17 0.77
C PRO A 10 -23.75 19.30 0.65
N HIS A 11 -23.07 19.40 1.78
CA HIS A 11 -21.59 19.49 1.90
C HIS A 11 -20.84 18.27 1.31
N SER A 12 -21.55 17.24 0.86
CA SER A 12 -20.98 16.01 0.33
C SER A 12 -20.37 16.10 -1.07
N SER A 13 -20.83 17.07 -1.89
CA SER A 13 -20.39 17.14 -3.30
C SER A 13 -19.02 17.83 -3.51
N LEU A 14 -18.58 18.70 -2.59
CA LEU A 14 -17.28 19.38 -2.71
C LEU A 14 -16.11 18.53 -2.16
N LEU A 15 -16.37 17.65 -1.20
CA LEU A 15 -15.37 16.73 -0.63
C LEU A 15 -15.03 15.56 -1.59
N ILE A 16 -15.95 15.20 -2.48
CA ILE A 16 -15.77 14.10 -3.44
C ILE A 16 -14.72 14.45 -4.50
N GLN A 17 -14.57 15.72 -4.87
CA GLN A 17 -13.66 16.12 -5.96
C GLN A 17 -12.19 16.23 -5.54
N THR A 18 -11.88 16.44 -4.25
CA THR A 18 -10.50 16.56 -3.75
C THR A 18 -9.90 15.21 -3.34
N SER A 19 -10.72 14.17 -3.12
CA SER A 19 -10.25 12.84 -2.69
C SER A 19 -9.71 11.98 -3.83
N MET A 20 -10.17 12.17 -5.06
CA MET A 20 -9.80 11.34 -6.22
C MET A 20 -8.29 11.30 -6.56
N PHE A 21 -7.50 12.27 -6.06
CA PHE A 21 -6.06 12.33 -6.32
C PHE A 21 -5.20 11.64 -5.25
N ILE A 22 -5.79 11.25 -4.12
CA ILE A 22 -5.07 10.60 -3.02
C ILE A 22 -5.18 9.09 -3.13
N GLU A 23 -6.38 8.56 -3.43
CA GLU A 23 -6.64 7.13 -3.56
C GLU A 23 -5.96 6.54 -4.81
N GLN A 24 -5.95 7.29 -5.91
CA GLN A 24 -5.23 6.91 -7.12
C GLN A 24 -4.13 7.93 -7.46
N PRO A 25 -2.93 7.48 -7.87
CA PRO A 25 -1.84 8.38 -8.20
C PRO A 25 -2.18 9.21 -9.45
N ALA A 26 -1.88 10.50 -9.39
CA ALA A 26 -2.04 11.40 -10.52
C ALA A 26 -1.23 10.88 -11.73
N LYS A 27 -1.79 10.99 -12.94
CA LYS A 27 -1.18 10.46 -14.17
C LYS A 27 0.25 10.98 -14.41
N TRP A 28 0.54 12.24 -14.05
CA TRP A 28 1.86 12.82 -14.22
C TRP A 28 2.95 12.17 -13.35
N LEU A 29 2.60 11.59 -12.19
CA LEU A 29 3.54 10.82 -11.37
C LEU A 29 4.07 9.59 -12.10
N ARG A 30 3.23 8.96 -12.90
CA ARG A 30 3.63 7.79 -13.72
C ARG A 30 4.65 8.20 -14.80
N TRP A 31 4.58 9.42 -15.31
CA TRP A 31 5.58 9.95 -16.26
C TRP A 31 6.90 10.28 -15.57
N LEU A 32 6.85 10.71 -14.30
CA LEU A 32 8.06 11.00 -13.54
C LEU A 32 8.86 9.75 -13.19
N TYR A 33 8.17 8.61 -12.99
CA TYR A 33 8.79 7.32 -12.64
C TYR A 33 8.33 6.21 -13.59
N PRO A 34 8.72 6.25 -14.89
CA PRO A 34 8.16 5.37 -15.93
C PRO A 34 8.50 3.89 -15.79
N LYS A 35 9.60 3.55 -15.09
CA LYS A 35 9.99 2.16 -14.83
C LYS A 35 9.36 1.59 -13.53
N ALA A 36 8.62 2.41 -12.77
CA ALA A 36 7.94 1.93 -11.58
C ALA A 36 6.65 1.19 -11.95
N LEU A 37 6.35 0.14 -11.22
CA LEU A 37 5.12 -0.64 -11.37
C LEU A 37 3.98 0.07 -10.63
N TRP A 38 3.06 0.64 -11.38
CA TRP A 38 1.88 1.35 -10.83
C TRP A 38 0.62 0.49 -10.88
N ARG A 39 0.57 -0.42 -11.83
CA ARG A 39 -0.53 -1.33 -12.09
C ARG A 39 0.01 -2.47 -12.93
N MET A 40 -0.46 -3.67 -12.69
CA MET A 40 -0.10 -4.85 -13.48
C MET A 40 -0.97 -4.95 -14.74
N ASP A 41 -0.97 -6.10 -15.43
CA ASP A 41 -1.68 -6.28 -16.70
C ASP A 41 -3.19 -5.93 -16.55
N PRO A 42 -3.70 -4.94 -17.30
CA PRO A 42 -5.11 -4.57 -17.28
C PRO A 42 -6.05 -5.61 -17.90
N ASN A 43 -5.53 -6.57 -18.65
CA ASN A 43 -6.31 -7.65 -19.24
C ASN A 43 -6.47 -8.85 -18.31
N ASP A 44 -5.63 -8.94 -17.28
CA ASP A 44 -5.67 -10.00 -16.28
C ASP A 44 -6.58 -9.59 -15.11
N ARG A 45 -7.63 -10.38 -14.87
CA ARG A 45 -8.59 -10.15 -13.76
C ARG A 45 -7.97 -10.53 -12.42
N SER A 46 -6.87 -9.89 -12.11
CA SER A 46 -6.13 -10.09 -10.87
C SER A 46 -5.96 -8.78 -10.10
N VAL A 47 -5.69 -8.89 -8.80
CA VAL A 47 -5.29 -7.81 -7.91
C VAL A 47 -4.08 -8.25 -7.08
N TYR A 48 -3.29 -7.27 -6.67
CA TYR A 48 -2.08 -7.45 -5.88
C TYR A 48 -2.26 -6.72 -4.55
N LEU A 49 -2.58 -7.47 -3.48
CA LEU A 49 -2.66 -6.88 -2.15
C LEU A 49 -1.25 -6.62 -1.64
N THR A 50 -1.03 -5.41 -1.13
CA THR A 50 0.24 -5.01 -0.55
C THR A 50 0.03 -4.34 0.80
N PHE A 51 0.99 -4.57 1.72
CA PHE A 51 1.01 -4.00 3.06
C PHE A 51 2.32 -3.28 3.28
N ASP A 52 2.26 -2.06 3.80
CA ASP A 52 3.43 -1.21 4.06
C ASP A 52 3.57 -0.98 5.58
N ASP A 53 4.80 -0.67 6.05
CA ASP A 53 5.20 -0.25 7.39
C ASP A 53 5.59 -1.38 8.37
N GLY A 54 5.13 -2.60 8.20
CA GLY A 54 5.42 -3.71 9.12
C GLY A 54 6.88 -4.24 9.10
N PRO A 55 7.13 -5.34 9.80
CA PRO A 55 6.21 -6.07 10.65
C PRO A 55 5.96 -5.35 12.00
N ILE A 56 4.72 -5.37 12.48
CA ILE A 56 4.32 -4.80 13.78
C ILE A 56 3.49 -5.84 14.56
N PRO A 57 3.81 -6.13 15.82
CA PRO A 57 3.15 -7.19 16.62
C PRO A 57 1.63 -7.03 16.71
N GLU A 58 1.13 -5.82 16.81
CA GLU A 58 -0.29 -5.52 16.97
C GLU A 58 -1.08 -5.63 15.65
N ALA A 59 -0.40 -5.61 14.50
CA ALA A 59 -1.04 -5.54 13.19
C ALA A 59 -0.73 -6.74 12.30
N THR A 60 0.54 -7.01 12.05
CA THR A 60 0.96 -7.98 11.03
C THR A 60 0.43 -9.40 11.30
N PRO A 61 0.46 -9.95 12.55
CA PRO A 61 -0.07 -11.29 12.81
C PRO A 61 -1.57 -11.42 12.50
N TYR A 62 -2.38 -10.43 12.85
CA TYR A 62 -3.81 -10.41 12.53
C TYR A 62 -4.05 -10.41 11.01
N ILE A 63 -3.30 -9.60 10.26
CA ILE A 63 -3.41 -9.56 8.80
C ILE A 63 -3.08 -10.92 8.19
N LEU A 64 -2.04 -11.60 8.68
CA LEU A 64 -1.68 -12.95 8.24
C LEU A 64 -2.79 -13.96 8.51
N ASP A 65 -3.42 -13.91 9.69
CA ASP A 65 -4.56 -14.78 10.03
C ASP A 65 -5.74 -14.57 9.06
N VAL A 66 -6.06 -13.32 8.73
CA VAL A 66 -7.10 -12.99 7.74
C VAL A 66 -6.71 -13.51 6.36
N LEU A 67 -5.48 -13.27 5.89
CA LEU A 67 -5.03 -13.74 4.58
C LEU A 67 -5.09 -15.27 4.48
N ALA A 68 -4.68 -15.98 5.55
CA ALA A 68 -4.77 -17.43 5.63
C ALA A 68 -6.22 -17.92 5.57
N GLN A 69 -7.14 -17.29 6.31
CA GLN A 69 -8.57 -17.62 6.29
C GLN A 69 -9.18 -17.54 4.88
N TYR A 70 -8.77 -16.57 4.08
CA TYR A 70 -9.26 -16.39 2.71
C TYR A 70 -8.41 -17.13 1.66
N GLY A 71 -7.35 -17.81 2.04
CA GLY A 71 -6.43 -18.50 1.10
C GLY A 71 -5.67 -17.54 0.18
N VAL A 72 -5.42 -16.31 0.61
CA VAL A 72 -4.82 -15.23 -0.19
C VAL A 72 -3.36 -15.01 0.18
N LYS A 73 -2.50 -14.82 -0.83
CA LYS A 73 -1.13 -14.35 -0.63
C LYS A 73 -1.01 -12.87 -0.99
N ALA A 74 -0.11 -12.17 -0.31
CA ALA A 74 0.10 -10.73 -0.44
C ALA A 74 1.60 -10.40 -0.49
N THR A 75 1.91 -9.12 -0.75
CA THR A 75 3.29 -8.62 -0.68
C THR A 75 3.41 -7.62 0.47
N PHE A 76 4.42 -7.81 1.33
CA PHE A 76 4.69 -6.94 2.46
C PHE A 76 5.93 -6.11 2.21
N PHE A 77 5.78 -4.79 2.10
CA PHE A 77 6.89 -3.84 2.02
C PHE A 77 7.29 -3.44 3.44
N MET A 78 8.33 -4.10 3.93
CA MET A 78 8.71 -4.04 5.33
C MET A 78 9.80 -3.03 5.62
N VAL A 79 9.70 -2.39 6.79
CA VAL A 79 10.71 -1.52 7.38
C VAL A 79 11.81 -2.37 8.01
N GLY A 80 13.05 -2.22 7.56
CA GLY A 80 14.15 -3.08 7.98
C GLY A 80 14.45 -3.06 9.48
N ASP A 81 14.22 -1.92 10.17
CA ASP A 81 14.37 -1.84 11.63
C ASP A 81 13.27 -2.64 12.37
N ASN A 82 12.06 -2.71 11.81
CA ASN A 82 11.00 -3.54 12.34
C ASN A 82 11.31 -5.03 12.16
N VAL A 83 11.86 -5.43 11.00
CA VAL A 83 12.31 -6.82 10.78
C VAL A 83 13.41 -7.21 11.78
N ARG A 84 14.35 -6.31 12.05
CA ARG A 84 15.39 -6.51 13.08
C ARG A 84 14.80 -6.69 14.48
N LYS A 85 13.73 -5.96 14.81
CA LYS A 85 13.06 -6.00 16.13
C LYS A 85 12.13 -7.20 16.30
N TYR A 86 11.47 -7.62 15.23
CA TYR A 86 10.43 -8.66 15.22
C TYR A 86 10.74 -9.75 14.19
N PRO A 87 11.91 -10.42 14.29
CA PRO A 87 12.34 -11.42 13.30
C PRO A 87 11.40 -12.62 13.20
N GLU A 88 10.72 -12.98 14.30
CA GLU A 88 9.75 -14.07 14.33
C GLU A 88 8.50 -13.78 13.47
N ILE A 89 8.04 -12.52 13.47
CA ILE A 89 6.91 -12.10 12.63
C ILE A 89 7.33 -12.08 11.15
N TYR A 90 8.52 -11.55 10.87
CA TYR A 90 9.09 -11.60 9.52
C TYR A 90 9.19 -13.04 9.01
N GLN A 91 9.72 -13.96 9.83
CA GLN A 91 9.84 -15.36 9.45
C GLN A 91 8.47 -16.00 9.20
N ARG A 92 7.44 -15.62 9.99
CA ARG A 92 6.07 -16.07 9.77
C ARG A 92 5.56 -15.62 8.39
N VAL A 93 5.77 -14.35 8.00
CA VAL A 93 5.38 -13.85 6.66
C VAL A 93 6.04 -14.64 5.55
N VAL A 94 7.35 -14.95 5.70
CA VAL A 94 8.10 -15.75 4.71
C VAL A 94 7.58 -17.20 4.65
N ASN A 95 7.40 -17.83 5.81
CA ASN A 95 6.97 -19.24 5.90
C ASN A 95 5.55 -19.45 5.37
N GLU A 96 4.69 -18.47 5.49
CA GLU A 96 3.34 -18.49 4.94
C GLU A 96 3.31 -18.21 3.43
N GLY A 97 4.46 -17.99 2.78
CA GLY A 97 4.59 -17.84 1.33
C GLY A 97 4.14 -16.47 0.80
N HIS A 98 4.21 -15.43 1.61
CA HIS A 98 4.01 -14.07 1.17
C HIS A 98 5.29 -13.50 0.54
N ARG A 99 5.13 -12.54 -0.38
CA ARG A 99 6.26 -11.87 -1.01
C ARG A 99 6.76 -10.72 -0.14
N ILE A 100 8.08 -10.56 -0.07
CA ILE A 100 8.72 -9.49 0.69
C ILE A 100 9.16 -8.36 -0.26
N GLY A 101 8.97 -7.11 0.17
CA GLY A 101 9.51 -5.91 -0.43
C GLY A 101 10.21 -5.03 0.62
N ASN A 102 11.06 -4.14 0.14
CA ASN A 102 11.84 -3.21 0.95
C ASN A 102 11.11 -1.87 1.09
N HIS A 103 10.89 -1.41 2.33
CA HIS A 103 10.29 -0.10 2.63
C HIS A 103 11.26 0.82 3.36
N THR A 104 12.56 0.75 3.02
CA THR A 104 13.71 1.37 3.68
C THR A 104 13.96 0.81 5.10
N HIS A 105 15.11 1.16 5.71
CA HIS A 105 15.42 0.64 7.05
C HIS A 105 14.71 1.42 8.16
N ASN A 106 14.57 2.74 8.01
CA ASN A 106 13.99 3.61 9.02
C ASN A 106 12.77 4.38 8.50
N HIS A 107 12.09 3.88 7.47
CA HIS A 107 10.92 4.52 6.85
C HIS A 107 11.22 5.97 6.42
N ILE A 108 12.37 6.22 5.79
CA ILE A 108 12.80 7.56 5.39
C ILE A 108 12.26 7.96 4.01
N GLY A 109 11.71 9.17 3.90
CA GLY A 109 11.25 9.72 2.63
C GLY A 109 12.40 10.28 1.78
N GLY A 110 12.40 9.98 0.47
CA GLY A 110 13.52 10.31 -0.41
C GLY A 110 13.85 11.80 -0.51
N PHE A 111 12.87 12.70 -0.59
CA PHE A 111 13.12 14.14 -0.76
C PHE A 111 13.93 14.81 0.35
N ARG A 112 13.83 14.28 1.58
CA ARG A 112 14.50 14.85 2.76
C ARG A 112 15.93 14.35 2.95
N HIS A 113 16.39 13.42 2.11
CA HIS A 113 17.69 12.76 2.25
C HIS A 113 18.51 12.86 0.97
N THR A 114 19.82 12.86 1.10
CA THR A 114 20.74 12.75 -0.04
C THR A 114 20.64 11.36 -0.68
N ILE A 115 21.12 11.22 -1.90
CA ILE A 115 21.16 9.90 -2.56
C ILE A 115 22.01 8.90 -1.75
N LYS A 116 23.12 9.34 -1.14
CA LYS A 116 24.00 8.49 -0.33
C LYS A 116 23.30 7.95 0.91
N GLU A 117 22.59 8.80 1.65
CA GLU A 117 21.82 8.42 2.85
C GLU A 117 20.66 7.49 2.48
N TYR A 118 19.94 7.83 1.42
CA TYR A 118 18.78 7.06 0.98
C TYR A 118 19.16 5.68 0.47
N SER A 119 20.19 5.59 -0.38
CA SER A 119 20.68 4.30 -0.89
C SER A 119 21.25 3.43 0.23
N TYR A 120 22.04 4.01 1.16
CA TYR A 120 22.54 3.30 2.33
C TYR A 120 21.39 2.72 3.19
N ASN A 121 20.33 3.51 3.40
CA ASN A 121 19.19 3.08 4.20
C ASN A 121 18.42 1.92 3.55
N ILE A 122 18.27 1.92 2.22
CA ILE A 122 17.68 0.82 1.46
C ILE A 122 18.56 -0.43 1.49
N GLU A 123 19.87 -0.29 1.25
CA GLU A 123 20.80 -1.44 1.30
C GLU A 123 20.88 -2.03 2.71
N LYS A 124 20.87 -1.19 3.75
CA LYS A 124 20.80 -1.65 5.15
C LYS A 124 19.52 -2.46 5.43
N ALA A 125 18.36 -2.04 4.91
CA ALA A 125 17.14 -2.84 5.01
C ALA A 125 17.28 -4.16 4.25
N ASN A 126 17.86 -4.12 3.05
CA ASN A 126 17.97 -5.29 2.17
C ASN A 126 18.92 -6.38 2.72
N ALA A 127 19.82 -6.02 3.64
CA ALA A 127 20.61 -7.00 4.38
C ALA A 127 19.79 -7.93 5.27
N TYR A 128 18.55 -7.54 5.63
CA TYR A 128 17.58 -8.36 6.36
C TYR A 128 16.52 -8.96 5.44
N LEU A 129 16.10 -8.21 4.41
CA LEU A 129 14.93 -8.53 3.60
C LEU A 129 15.23 -9.42 2.40
N HIS A 130 16.46 -9.36 1.86
CA HIS A 130 16.93 -10.14 0.70
C HIS A 130 15.93 -10.14 -0.47
N THR A 131 15.46 -8.96 -0.89
CA THR A 131 14.45 -8.79 -1.93
C THR A 131 14.92 -7.90 -3.08
N ASP A 132 14.34 -8.12 -4.25
CA ASP A 132 14.49 -7.28 -5.45
C ASP A 132 13.40 -6.19 -5.56
N LEU A 133 12.38 -6.22 -4.69
CA LEU A 133 11.30 -5.25 -4.68
C LEU A 133 11.56 -4.11 -3.71
N VAL A 134 11.25 -2.88 -4.11
CA VAL A 134 11.29 -1.70 -3.25
C VAL A 134 10.06 -0.84 -3.44
N ARG A 135 9.49 -0.34 -2.35
CA ARG A 135 8.51 0.74 -2.37
C ARG A 135 9.04 1.91 -1.56
N PRO A 136 9.25 3.08 -2.19
CA PRO A 136 9.66 4.29 -1.48
C PRO A 136 8.58 4.75 -0.49
N PRO A 137 8.93 5.04 0.79
CA PRO A 137 8.00 5.65 1.72
C PRO A 137 7.36 6.91 1.14
N HIS A 138 6.03 7.03 1.33
CA HIS A 138 5.20 8.13 0.81
C HIS A 138 5.16 8.22 -0.74
N GLY A 139 5.81 7.32 -1.47
CA GLY A 139 5.86 7.34 -2.93
C GLY A 139 6.72 8.44 -3.56
N TRP A 140 7.53 9.14 -2.77
CA TRP A 140 8.32 10.27 -3.25
C TRP A 140 9.82 10.01 -3.16
N MET A 141 10.53 10.28 -4.26
CA MET A 141 11.98 10.21 -4.34
C MET A 141 12.53 11.23 -5.34
N ARG A 142 13.79 11.62 -5.17
CA ARG A 142 14.51 12.46 -6.13
C ARG A 142 14.81 11.65 -7.40
N LEU A 143 14.93 12.29 -8.56
CA LEU A 143 15.26 11.60 -9.82
C LEU A 143 16.58 10.84 -9.76
N SER A 144 17.59 11.36 -9.03
CA SER A 144 18.85 10.66 -8.81
C SER A 144 18.69 9.36 -8.01
N GLN A 145 17.81 9.36 -7.00
CA GLN A 145 17.44 8.17 -6.22
C GLN A 145 16.66 7.17 -7.08
N TYR A 146 15.71 7.66 -7.88
CA TYR A 146 14.97 6.84 -8.84
C TYR A 146 15.90 6.17 -9.85
N ALA A 147 16.84 6.92 -10.44
CA ALA A 147 17.81 6.39 -11.39
C ALA A 147 18.70 5.30 -10.77
N TRP A 148 19.08 5.44 -9.50
CA TRP A 148 19.84 4.43 -8.77
C TRP A 148 18.98 3.20 -8.45
N LEU A 149 17.79 3.41 -7.88
CA LEU A 149 16.87 2.32 -7.53
C LEU A 149 16.48 1.46 -8.74
N SER A 150 16.12 2.09 -9.85
CA SER A 150 15.65 1.39 -11.06
C SER A 150 16.72 0.51 -11.75
N ARG A 151 17.99 0.60 -11.32
CA ARG A 151 19.07 -0.30 -11.77
C ARG A 151 19.24 -1.52 -10.89
N LYS A 152 18.80 -1.47 -9.63
CA LYS A 152 19.04 -2.50 -8.63
C LYS A 152 17.76 -3.20 -8.18
N PHE A 153 16.63 -2.51 -8.23
CA PHE A 153 15.36 -2.96 -7.71
C PHE A 153 14.22 -2.73 -8.70
N ARG A 154 13.20 -3.53 -8.58
CA ARG A 154 11.89 -3.28 -9.18
C ARG A 154 11.13 -2.34 -8.24
N ILE A 155 10.88 -1.13 -8.68
CA ILE A 155 10.16 -0.12 -7.89
C ILE A 155 8.66 -0.40 -8.02
N VAL A 156 8.01 -0.70 -6.91
CA VAL A 156 6.56 -0.94 -6.87
C VAL A 156 5.87 0.26 -6.20
N MET A 157 4.97 0.85 -6.92
CA MET A 157 4.09 1.92 -6.45
C MET A 157 2.70 1.34 -6.17
N TRP A 158 1.63 2.09 -6.44
CA TRP A 158 0.25 1.63 -6.25
C TRP A 158 -0.67 2.14 -7.37
N ASP A 159 -1.72 1.40 -7.64
CA ASP A 159 -2.85 1.87 -8.44
C ASP A 159 -3.97 2.42 -7.53
N LEU A 160 -4.06 1.88 -6.31
CA LEU A 160 -5.00 2.28 -5.27
C LEU A 160 -4.33 2.26 -3.89
N VAL A 161 -4.37 3.38 -3.16
CA VAL A 161 -4.12 3.42 -1.73
C VAL A 161 -5.45 3.54 -0.97
N THR A 162 -5.67 2.66 -0.02
CA THR A 162 -6.96 2.54 0.68
C THR A 162 -7.22 3.64 1.71
N ARG A 163 -6.16 4.36 2.13
CA ARG A 163 -6.15 5.41 3.17
C ARG A 163 -6.53 4.91 4.56
N ASP A 164 -6.33 3.65 4.81
CA ASP A 164 -6.57 3.01 6.11
C ASP A 164 -5.82 3.67 7.28
N TYR A 165 -4.67 4.30 7.02
CA TYR A 165 -3.90 5.09 8.00
C TYR A 165 -4.53 6.44 8.36
N SER A 166 -5.48 6.93 7.59
CA SER A 166 -6.04 8.27 7.78
C SER A 166 -7.02 8.30 8.96
N LYS A 167 -6.81 9.23 9.88
CA LYS A 167 -7.73 9.45 11.01
C LYS A 167 -9.13 9.94 10.61
N TRP A 168 -9.28 10.38 9.36
CA TRP A 168 -10.54 10.90 8.81
C TRP A 168 -11.35 9.83 8.08
N MET A 169 -10.83 8.59 7.99
CA MET A 169 -11.48 7.47 7.30
C MET A 169 -12.01 6.47 8.32
N THR A 170 -13.20 5.98 8.08
CA THR A 170 -13.79 4.83 8.79
C THR A 170 -13.39 3.51 8.10
N ALA A 171 -13.75 2.37 8.68
CA ALA A 171 -13.56 1.07 8.04
C ALA A 171 -14.42 0.94 6.76
N ASP A 172 -15.63 1.52 6.78
CA ASP A 172 -16.52 1.51 5.60
C ASP A 172 -15.95 2.36 4.46
N ASP A 173 -15.35 3.54 4.77
CA ASP A 173 -14.68 4.36 3.76
C ASP A 173 -13.51 3.62 3.10
N VAL A 174 -12.73 2.85 3.88
CA VAL A 174 -11.64 2.01 3.38
C VAL A 174 -12.16 0.95 2.41
N LEU A 175 -13.24 0.25 2.78
CA LEU A 175 -13.92 -0.72 1.92
C LEU A 175 -14.48 -0.07 0.66
N ASP A 176 -15.10 1.11 0.79
CA ASP A 176 -15.66 1.85 -0.34
C ASP A 176 -14.58 2.32 -1.32
N ASN A 177 -13.40 2.69 -0.84
CA ASN A 177 -12.26 2.97 -1.70
C ASN A 177 -11.85 1.74 -2.52
N VAL A 178 -11.82 0.55 -1.91
CA VAL A 178 -11.56 -0.70 -2.64
C VAL A 178 -12.63 -0.95 -3.70
N LYS A 179 -13.91 -0.85 -3.33
CA LYS A 179 -15.04 -1.09 -4.25
C LYS A 179 -15.05 -0.13 -5.45
N ARG A 180 -14.70 1.14 -5.22
CA ARG A 180 -14.76 2.20 -6.25
C ARG A 180 -13.59 2.18 -7.19
N PHE A 181 -12.40 1.80 -6.73
CA PHE A 181 -11.17 2.02 -7.48
C PHE A 181 -10.43 0.75 -7.86
N ALA A 182 -10.75 -0.42 -7.26
CA ALA A 182 -10.16 -1.68 -7.68
C ALA A 182 -10.55 -2.04 -9.11
N ARG A 183 -9.57 -2.49 -9.88
CA ARG A 183 -9.72 -2.88 -11.28
C ARG A 183 -8.65 -3.91 -11.64
N ASN A 184 -8.78 -4.55 -12.80
CA ASN A 184 -7.84 -5.55 -13.27
C ASN A 184 -6.38 -5.06 -13.15
N GLY A 185 -5.52 -5.87 -12.56
CA GLY A 185 -4.11 -5.56 -12.33
C GLY A 185 -3.85 -4.52 -11.24
N SER A 186 -4.85 -4.11 -10.43
CA SER A 186 -4.63 -3.12 -9.38
C SER A 186 -3.65 -3.62 -8.33
N ILE A 187 -2.65 -2.77 -8.04
CA ILE A 187 -1.79 -2.84 -6.86
C ILE A 187 -2.50 -2.05 -5.76
N ILE A 188 -3.04 -2.75 -4.76
CA ILE A 188 -3.85 -2.18 -3.68
C ILE A 188 -2.99 -2.10 -2.43
N THR A 189 -2.84 -0.90 -1.87
CA THR A 189 -2.00 -0.66 -0.70
C THR A 189 -2.85 -0.45 0.55
N PHE A 190 -2.62 -1.33 1.51
CA PHE A 190 -2.98 -1.23 2.92
C PHE A 190 -1.71 -0.99 3.75
N HIS A 191 -1.86 -0.76 5.08
CA HIS A 191 -0.74 -0.56 5.97
C HIS A 191 -0.87 -1.46 7.21
N ASP A 192 0.12 -2.30 7.47
CA ASP A 192 0.20 -3.08 8.70
C ASP A 192 0.82 -2.22 9.82
N SER A 193 0.07 -1.22 10.25
CA SER A 193 0.49 -0.20 11.21
C SER A 193 -0.53 0.02 12.33
N LEU A 194 -0.09 0.61 13.45
CA LEU A 194 -0.98 0.97 14.57
C LEU A 194 -2.09 1.93 14.18
N LYS A 195 -1.88 2.77 13.15
CA LYS A 195 -2.89 3.72 12.67
C LYS A 195 -4.00 3.04 11.87
N SER A 196 -3.73 1.88 11.31
CA SER A 196 -4.60 1.20 10.36
C SER A 196 -5.36 0.03 10.96
N ILE A 197 -4.73 -0.69 11.93
CA ILE A 197 -5.20 -2.01 12.36
C ILE A 197 -6.66 -2.03 12.84
N GLU A 198 -7.10 -1.03 13.60
CA GLU A 198 -8.48 -1.01 14.11
C GLU A 198 -9.51 -0.97 12.95
N LYS A 199 -9.23 -0.23 11.89
CA LYS A 199 -10.07 -0.21 10.69
C LYS A 199 -9.95 -1.50 9.89
N LEU A 200 -8.74 -2.04 9.78
CA LEU A 200 -8.47 -3.27 9.03
C LEU A 200 -9.13 -4.51 9.64
N ARG A 201 -9.45 -4.51 10.94
CA ARG A 201 -10.22 -5.60 11.56
C ARG A 201 -11.56 -5.85 10.86
N THR A 202 -12.18 -4.81 10.32
CA THR A 202 -13.44 -4.90 9.57
C THR A 202 -13.21 -4.77 8.06
N ALA A 203 -12.44 -3.77 7.64
CA ALA A 203 -12.30 -3.43 6.23
C ALA A 203 -11.52 -4.47 5.42
N LEU A 204 -10.49 -5.11 5.99
CA LEU A 204 -9.65 -6.06 5.25
C LEU A 204 -10.43 -7.33 4.87
N PRO A 205 -11.07 -8.07 5.81
CA PRO A 205 -11.87 -9.25 5.44
C PRO A 205 -13.02 -8.90 4.49
N ALA A 206 -13.70 -7.76 4.69
CA ALA A 206 -14.76 -7.30 3.80
C ALA A 206 -14.24 -6.97 2.40
N SER A 207 -13.05 -6.34 2.28
CA SER A 207 -12.42 -6.03 0.99
C SER A 207 -12.01 -7.29 0.23
N ILE A 208 -11.40 -8.26 0.91
CA ILE A 208 -11.00 -9.53 0.29
C ILE A 208 -12.24 -10.29 -0.18
N GLY A 209 -13.25 -10.43 0.69
CA GLY A 209 -14.51 -11.12 0.34
C GLY A 209 -15.20 -10.47 -0.85
N TRP A 210 -15.27 -9.14 -0.90
CA TRP A 210 -15.85 -8.43 -2.04
C TRP A 210 -15.04 -8.66 -3.33
N LEU A 211 -13.71 -8.58 -3.28
CA LEU A 211 -12.84 -8.82 -4.45
C LEU A 211 -13.01 -10.25 -4.97
N GLN A 212 -13.11 -11.26 -4.09
CA GLN A 212 -13.41 -12.65 -4.47
C GLN A 212 -14.78 -12.77 -5.14
N GLN A 213 -15.82 -12.14 -4.58
CA GLN A 213 -17.16 -12.11 -5.17
C GLN A 213 -17.17 -11.45 -6.56
N GLN A 214 -16.31 -10.45 -6.78
CA GLN A 214 -16.13 -9.86 -8.11
C GLN A 214 -15.31 -10.75 -9.06
N GLY A 215 -14.81 -11.90 -8.64
CA GLY A 215 -14.03 -12.85 -9.45
C GLY A 215 -12.57 -12.44 -9.67
N TYR A 216 -12.02 -11.56 -8.84
CA TYR A 216 -10.60 -11.26 -8.88
C TYR A 216 -9.74 -12.40 -8.33
N GLN A 217 -8.65 -12.70 -9.02
CA GLN A 217 -7.58 -13.55 -8.51
C GLN A 217 -6.56 -12.71 -7.74
N PHE A 218 -6.01 -13.27 -6.67
CA PHE A 218 -4.97 -12.60 -5.88
C PHE A 218 -3.61 -13.12 -6.29
N LYS A 219 -2.72 -12.20 -6.68
CA LYS A 219 -1.37 -12.52 -7.12
C LYS A 219 -0.33 -11.76 -6.30
N VAL A 220 0.89 -12.27 -6.29
CA VAL A 220 2.09 -11.62 -5.76
C VAL A 220 3.04 -11.27 -6.91
N PHE A 221 4.02 -10.40 -6.66
CA PHE A 221 5.06 -10.11 -7.65
C PHE A 221 6.01 -11.31 -7.75
N GLU A 222 6.19 -11.81 -8.95
CA GLU A 222 7.17 -12.85 -9.28
C GLU A 222 8.60 -12.31 -9.26
#